data_5e8926a9dacc2b65f93467c516417cf3
#
_entry.id   5e8926a9dacc2b65f93467c516417cf3
#
_cell.length_a   1.000
_cell.length_b   1.000
_cell.length_c   1.000
_cell.angle_alpha   90.00
_cell.angle_beta   90.00
_cell.angle_gamma   90.00
#
_symmetry.space_group_name_H-M   'P 1'
#
loop_
_entity.id
_entity.type
_entity.pdbx_description
1 polymer ?
#
loop_
_entity_poly.entity_id
_entity_poly.type
_entity_poly.pdbx_seq_one_letter_code
_entity_poly.pdbx_strand_id
1 'polypeptide(L)' 'SAITIYKGKEFEEWNGNALITSLKDKSLRKIEFEGNKFIKEEIIFKGNIGRIRDIKVKYKTGEIFLLTDEGSIWKMHK' A
#
# COMPACT_ATOMS: atom_id res chain seq x y z
N SER A 1 0.52 -12.20 -1.65
CA SER A 1 0.78 -10.77 -1.45
C SER A 1 0.57 -10.00 -2.75
N ALA A 2 0.26 -8.72 -2.63
CA ALA A 2 -0.01 -7.86 -3.76
C ALA A 2 0.98 -6.70 -3.78
N ILE A 3 1.24 -6.16 -4.97
CA ILE A 3 2.14 -5.04 -5.15
C ILE A 3 1.52 -4.05 -6.14
N THR A 4 1.66 -2.76 -5.87
CA THR A 4 1.24 -1.71 -6.78
C THR A 4 2.14 -0.49 -6.62
N ILE A 5 2.22 0.31 -7.67
CA ILE A 5 2.97 1.57 -7.62
C ILE A 5 1.97 2.67 -7.30
N TYR A 6 2.27 3.47 -6.30
CA TYR A 6 1.37 4.53 -5.88
C TYR A 6 1.44 5.73 -6.82
N LYS A 7 0.28 6.26 -7.15
CA LYS A 7 0.12 7.54 -7.83
C LYS A 7 -1.15 8.19 -7.32
N GLY A 8 -1.07 9.45 -6.93
CA GLY A 8 -2.26 10.14 -6.47
C GLY A 8 -1.92 11.41 -5.72
N LYS A 9 -2.94 12.12 -5.28
CA LYS A 9 -2.81 13.39 -4.59
C LYS A 9 -2.92 13.26 -3.08
N GLU A 10 -3.50 12.17 -2.60
CA GLU A 10 -3.76 12.00 -1.18
C GLU A 10 -2.45 11.85 -0.39
N PHE A 11 -1.52 11.07 -0.94
CA PHE A 11 -0.20 10.85 -0.32
C PHE A 11 0.87 11.23 -1.34
N GLU A 12 1.03 12.53 -1.56
CA GLU A 12 1.89 13.03 -2.64
C GLU A 12 3.33 12.56 -2.53
N GLU A 13 3.87 12.45 -1.32
CA GLU A 13 5.24 12.01 -1.11
C GLU A 13 5.44 10.52 -1.42
N TRP A 14 4.35 9.79 -1.63
CA TRP A 14 4.42 8.37 -1.95
C TRP A 14 4.42 8.10 -3.46
N ASN A 15 4.27 9.13 -4.28
CA ASN A 15 4.23 8.95 -5.73
C ASN A 15 5.51 8.28 -6.23
N GLY A 16 5.35 7.21 -7.02
CA GLY A 16 6.45 6.44 -7.55
C GLY A 16 6.96 5.34 -6.63
N ASN A 17 6.49 5.29 -5.39
CA ASN A 17 6.88 4.24 -4.45
C ASN A 17 6.00 3.01 -4.64
N ALA A 18 6.53 1.84 -4.29
CA ALA A 18 5.77 0.60 -4.34
C ALA A 18 5.07 0.36 -3.01
N LEU A 19 3.83 -0.10 -3.09
CA LEU A 19 3.08 -0.55 -1.94
C LEU A 19 2.96 -2.06 -2.02
N ILE A 20 3.37 -2.75 -0.98
CA ILE A 20 3.41 -4.21 -0.95
C ILE A 20 2.66 -4.71 0.28
N THR A 21 1.77 -5.68 0.05
CA THR A 21 1.08 -6.35 1.15
C THR A 21 1.75 -7.67 1.43
N SER A 22 1.79 -8.07 2.69
CA SER A 22 2.31 -9.37 3.09
C SER A 22 1.25 -10.12 3.87
N LEU A 23 0.93 -11.33 3.43
CA LEU A 23 -0.02 -12.19 4.14
C LEU A 23 0.59 -12.76 5.41
N LYS A 24 1.89 -12.96 5.40
CA LYS A 24 2.58 -13.63 6.51
C LYS A 24 2.50 -12.83 7.81
N ASP A 25 2.77 -11.54 7.74
CA ASP A 25 2.74 -10.68 8.92
C ASP A 25 1.62 -9.66 8.89
N LYS A 26 0.69 -9.80 7.93
CA LYS A 26 -0.50 -8.93 7.80
C LYS A 26 -0.12 -7.46 7.72
N SER A 27 0.90 -7.15 6.93
CA SER A 27 1.45 -5.80 6.86
C SER A 27 1.19 -5.14 5.52
N LEU A 28 1.19 -3.81 5.54
CA LEU A 28 1.30 -2.97 4.36
C LEU A 28 2.64 -2.24 4.44
N ARG A 29 3.45 -2.36 3.41
CA ARG A 29 4.77 -1.75 3.37
C ARG A 29 4.92 -0.85 2.18
N LYS A 30 5.67 0.21 2.36
CA LYS A 30 6.01 1.15 1.30
C LYS A 30 7.50 1.01 1.00
N ILE A 31 7.84 0.85 -0.27
CA ILE A 31 9.23 0.76 -0.70
C ILE A 31 9.55 1.98 -1.54
N GLU A 32 10.56 2.71 -1.10
CA GLU A 32 10.99 3.93 -1.74
C GLU A 32 12.16 3.64 -2.67
N PHE A 33 12.03 4.12 -3.91
CA PHE A 33 13.07 3.97 -4.93
C PHE A 33 13.53 5.33 -5.43
N GLU A 34 14.77 5.39 -5.90
CA GLU A 34 15.28 6.52 -6.65
C GLU A 34 15.79 5.96 -7.96
N GLY A 35 15.01 6.14 -9.04
CA GLY A 35 15.25 5.44 -10.29
C GLY A 35 15.06 3.95 -10.09
N ASN A 36 16.10 3.17 -10.36
CA ASN A 36 16.08 1.72 -10.16
C ASN A 36 16.72 1.31 -8.83
N LYS A 37 17.10 2.28 -8.01
CA LYS A 37 17.81 2.01 -6.78
C LYS A 37 16.89 2.00 -5.60
N PHE A 38 16.93 0.92 -4.82
CA PHE A 38 16.19 0.80 -3.57
C PHE A 38 16.77 1.77 -2.54
N ILE A 39 15.90 2.56 -1.89
CA ILE A 39 16.31 3.50 -0.85
C ILE A 39 15.97 2.96 0.52
N LYS A 40 14.67 2.69 0.78
CA LYS A 40 14.27 2.17 2.07
C LYS A 40 12.91 1.51 2.00
N GLU A 41 12.63 0.69 3.00
CA GLU A 41 11.33 0.06 3.21
C GLU A 41 10.74 0.60 4.51
N GLU A 42 9.45 0.91 4.48
CA GLU A 42 8.75 1.44 5.64
C GLU A 42 7.47 0.64 5.85
N ILE A 43 7.26 0.17 7.08
CA ILE A 43 6.03 -0.53 7.43
C ILE A 43 4.97 0.51 7.76
N ILE A 44 3.89 0.54 6.95
CA ILE A 44 2.80 1.49 7.16
C ILE A 44 1.92 1.02 8.32
N PHE A 45 1.56 -0.27 8.31
CA PHE A 45 0.90 -0.89 9.46
C PHE A 45 1.12 -2.40 9.39
N LYS A 46 0.87 -3.07 10.53
CA LYS A 46 1.07 -4.49 10.66
C LYS A 46 0.04 -5.05 11.62
N GLY A 47 -0.74 -6.03 11.14
CA GLY A 47 -1.67 -6.76 11.99
C GLY A 47 -2.97 -6.05 12.34
N ASN A 48 -3.18 -4.83 11.88
CA ASN A 48 -4.33 -4.00 12.30
C ASN A 48 -5.66 -4.46 11.69
N ILE A 49 -5.64 -4.92 10.45
CA ILE A 49 -6.87 -5.24 9.73
C ILE A 49 -6.88 -6.66 9.16
N GLY A 50 -5.98 -7.52 9.61
CA GLY A 50 -5.89 -8.89 9.15
C GLY A 50 -5.13 -9.02 7.85
N ARG A 51 -5.38 -10.13 7.14
CA ARG A 51 -4.66 -10.41 5.90
C ARG A 51 -5.19 -9.58 4.75
N ILE A 52 -4.30 -8.86 4.10
CA ILE A 52 -4.65 -8.03 2.95
C ILE A 52 -4.39 -8.86 1.69
N ARG A 53 -5.48 -9.18 0.95
CA ARG A 53 -5.33 -10.00 -0.25
C ARG A 53 -5.14 -9.19 -1.53
N ASP A 54 -5.56 -7.92 -1.52
CA ASP A 54 -5.39 -7.07 -2.69
C ASP A 54 -5.34 -5.61 -2.28
N ILE A 55 -4.78 -4.79 -3.19
CA ILE A 55 -4.64 -3.36 -2.97
C ILE A 55 -4.97 -2.64 -4.27
N LYS A 56 -5.78 -1.59 -4.18
CA LYS A 56 -6.15 -0.76 -5.32
C LYS A 56 -5.91 0.70 -4.99
N VAL A 57 -5.38 1.44 -5.94
CA VAL A 57 -5.19 2.88 -5.80
C VAL A 57 -6.12 3.58 -6.79
N LYS A 58 -6.92 4.51 -6.27
CA LYS A 58 -7.78 5.33 -7.11
C LYS A 58 -6.95 6.52 -7.57
N TYR A 59 -6.44 6.46 -8.78
CA TYR A 59 -5.48 7.45 -9.27
C TYR A 59 -5.99 8.88 -9.32
N LYS A 60 -7.28 9.08 -9.48
CA LYS A 60 -7.84 10.44 -9.51
C LYS A 60 -7.71 11.16 -8.17
N THR A 61 -7.87 10.44 -7.07
CA THR A 61 -7.85 11.02 -5.73
C THR A 61 -6.62 10.61 -4.93
N GLY A 62 -6.03 9.47 -5.26
CA GLY A 62 -4.92 8.91 -4.49
C GLY A 62 -5.35 8.09 -3.29
N GLU A 63 -6.65 7.83 -3.15
CA GLU A 63 -7.13 6.97 -2.08
C GLU A 63 -6.71 5.54 -2.31
N ILE A 64 -6.42 4.83 -1.22
CA ILE A 64 -5.95 3.45 -1.28
C ILE A 64 -7.04 2.55 -0.68
N PHE A 65 -7.41 1.52 -1.43
CA PHE A 65 -8.40 0.55 -0.99
C PHE A 65 -7.73 -0.78 -0.75
N LEU A 66 -7.99 -1.38 0.40
CA LEU A 66 -7.42 -2.65 0.80
C LEU A 66 -8.54 -3.66 0.95
N LEU A 67 -8.40 -4.82 0.29
CA LEU A 67 -9.36 -5.91 0.39
C LEU A 67 -8.75 -7.00 1.27
N THR A 68 -9.46 -7.38 2.31
CA THR A 68 -8.98 -8.42 3.22
C THR A 68 -9.54 -9.80 2.84
N ASP A 69 -8.91 -10.85 3.38
CA ASP A 69 -9.36 -12.23 3.14
C ASP A 69 -10.78 -12.48 3.61
N GLU A 70 -11.20 -11.80 4.63
CA GLU A 70 -12.56 -11.96 5.17
C GLU A 70 -13.63 -11.17 4.40
N GLY A 71 -13.23 -10.45 3.35
CA GLY A 71 -14.17 -9.73 2.50
C GLY A 71 -14.41 -8.28 2.89
N SER A 72 -13.67 -7.75 3.84
CA SER A 72 -13.79 -6.35 4.23
C SER A 72 -12.99 -5.45 3.28
N ILE A 73 -13.51 -4.25 3.06
CA ILE A 73 -12.82 -3.24 2.26
C ILE A 73 -12.46 -2.06 3.16
N TRP A 74 -11.19 -1.73 3.20
CA TRP A 74 -10.69 -0.61 3.99
C TRP A 74 -10.18 0.47 3.07
N LYS A 75 -10.48 1.71 3.40
CA LYS A 75 -10.00 2.86 2.63
C LYS A 75 -9.00 3.65 3.46
N MET A 76 -7.85 3.93 2.86
CA MET A 76 -6.85 4.81 3.46
C MET A 76 -6.93 6.18 2.83
N HIS A 77 -6.97 7.19 3.67
CA HIS A 77 -6.92 8.58 3.21
C HIS A 77 -6.16 9.40 4.25
N LYS A 78 -5.77 10.57 3.84
CA LYS A 78 -5.04 11.47 4.72
C LYS A 78 -5.93 12.12 5.75
#